data_3509b653854e289cb646d26a84d9b76d
#
_entry.id   3509b653854e289cb646d26a84d9b76d
#
_cell.length_a   1.000
_cell.length_b   1.000
_cell.length_c   1.000
_cell.angle_alpha   90.00
_cell.angle_beta   90.00
_cell.angle_gamma   90.00
#
_symmetry.space_group_name_H-M   'P 1'
#
loop_
_entity.id
_entity.type
_entity.pdbx_description
1 polymer ?
#
loop_
_entity_poly.entity_id
_entity_poly.type
_entity_poly.pdbx_seq_one_letter_code
_entity_poly.pdbx_strand_id
1 'polypeptide(L)'
;CCASREPAQSFKQYIDTEAGTGEYNPITLEEHWNSEYMKSVRRAHMAGEEIDACQVCNKKLLNTDVYRDYFWNLFKHKYDEVVASTDETGYTTMKPVSWDYRFSNLCNFKCRMCGDMLSSSWETEQRSNDMINYSDPKNNWMDPTVRKQISEFQSQVVEKEFADAVAEG
;
A
#
# COMPACT_ATOMS: atom_id res chain seq x y z
N CYS A 1 3.74 -4.67 2.86
CA CYS A 1 4.33 -5.03 4.14
C CYS A 1 4.31 -3.81 5.06
N CYS A 2 3.58 -3.86 6.16
CA CYS A 2 3.37 -2.71 7.07
C CYS A 2 4.61 -2.25 7.84
N ALA A 3 5.76 -2.86 7.62
CA ALA A 3 7.03 -2.47 8.22
C ALA A 3 8.10 -2.14 7.16
N SER A 4 7.75 -2.15 5.89
CA SER A 4 8.68 -1.82 4.83
C SER A 4 8.93 -0.31 4.80
N ARG A 5 10.18 0.08 4.59
CA ARG A 5 10.47 1.40 4.04
C ARG A 5 10.02 1.34 2.59
N GLU A 6 8.81 1.75 2.36
CA GLU A 6 8.37 1.89 1.00
C GLU A 6 9.23 2.94 0.31
N PRO A 7 9.91 2.58 -0.76
CA PRO A 7 10.25 3.61 -1.71
C PRO A 7 8.93 4.27 -2.07
N ALA A 8 8.92 5.56 -2.09
CA ALA A 8 7.77 6.42 -2.32
C ALA A 8 6.83 6.02 -3.48
N GLN A 9 7.15 4.99 -4.19
CA GLN A 9 6.51 4.55 -5.42
C GLN A 9 5.32 3.62 -5.24
N SER A 10 5.20 2.86 -4.16
CA SER A 10 4.05 1.96 -4.02
C SER A 10 2.78 2.68 -3.60
N PHE A 11 2.88 3.71 -2.77
CA PHE A 11 1.74 4.54 -2.35
C PHE A 11 1.60 5.82 -3.17
N LYS A 12 2.69 6.36 -3.68
CA LYS A 12 2.74 7.59 -4.45
C LYS A 12 2.39 7.43 -5.93
N GLN A 13 2.15 6.22 -6.38
CA GLN A 13 1.53 6.00 -7.69
C GLN A 13 0.15 6.63 -7.80
N TYR A 14 -0.48 6.94 -6.66
CA TYR A 14 -1.76 7.65 -6.62
C TYR A 14 -1.62 9.17 -6.74
N ILE A 15 -0.43 9.71 -6.53
CA ILE A 15 -0.18 11.15 -6.61
C ILE A 15 1.16 11.33 -7.33
N ASP A 16 1.14 11.89 -8.52
CA ASP A 16 2.37 12.19 -9.25
C ASP A 16 3.12 13.32 -8.54
N THR A 17 4.05 12.92 -7.68
CA THR A 17 4.90 13.83 -6.92
C THR A 17 6.19 14.17 -7.64
N GLU A 18 6.60 13.40 -8.64
CA GLU A 18 7.83 13.62 -9.39
C GLU A 18 7.65 14.78 -10.37
N ALA A 19 6.48 14.92 -10.96
CA ALA A 19 6.15 16.05 -11.81
C ALA A 19 5.95 17.35 -11.04
N GLY A 20 5.86 17.30 -9.70
CA GLY A 20 5.62 18.50 -8.87
C GLY A 20 4.26 19.17 -9.11
N THR A 21 3.38 18.53 -9.87
CA THR A 21 2.08 19.08 -10.25
C THR A 21 1.00 18.74 -9.25
N GLY A 22 1.24 17.76 -8.36
CA GLY A 22 0.21 17.21 -7.47
C GLY A 22 -0.92 16.52 -8.24
N GLU A 23 -0.67 16.15 -9.49
CA GLU A 23 -1.65 15.49 -10.32
C GLU A 23 -1.93 14.08 -9.78
N TYR A 24 -3.19 13.80 -9.50
CA TYR A 24 -3.62 12.49 -9.03
C TYR A 24 -3.72 11.54 -10.23
N ASN A 25 -2.84 10.55 -10.25
CA ASN A 25 -2.80 9.52 -11.28
C ASN A 25 -3.01 8.13 -10.66
N PRO A 26 -4.27 7.75 -10.38
CA PRO A 26 -4.59 6.50 -9.74
C PRO A 26 -4.41 5.32 -10.69
N ILE A 27 -3.99 4.21 -10.11
CA ILE A 27 -3.98 2.90 -10.78
C ILE A 27 -4.90 1.94 -10.03
N THR A 28 -5.39 0.93 -10.73
CA THR A 28 -6.20 -0.13 -10.13
C THR A 28 -5.33 -1.06 -9.27
N LEU A 29 -5.96 -1.85 -8.41
CA LEU A 29 -5.26 -2.88 -7.63
C LEU A 29 -4.65 -3.94 -8.55
N GLU A 30 -5.34 -4.30 -9.62
CA GLU A 30 -4.87 -5.24 -10.62
C GLU A 30 -3.62 -4.72 -11.34
N GLU A 31 -3.63 -3.46 -11.79
CA GLU A 31 -2.46 -2.82 -12.39
C GLU A 31 -1.28 -2.76 -11.43
N HIS A 32 -1.54 -2.43 -10.15
CA HIS A 32 -0.49 -2.42 -9.13
C HIS A 32 0.08 -3.81 -8.89
N TRP A 33 -0.78 -4.84 -8.82
CA TRP A 33 -0.37 -6.21 -8.53
C TRP A 33 0.63 -6.77 -9.52
N ASN A 34 0.52 -6.42 -10.80
CA ASN A 34 1.46 -6.78 -11.86
C ASN A 34 2.29 -5.59 -12.41
N SER A 35 2.42 -4.51 -11.62
CA SER A 35 3.32 -3.40 -11.95
C SER A 35 4.78 -3.85 -12.03
N GLU A 36 5.62 -3.09 -12.72
CA GLU A 36 7.05 -3.38 -12.83
C GLU A 36 7.74 -3.45 -11.45
N TYR A 37 7.28 -2.63 -10.50
CA TYR A 37 7.74 -2.70 -9.13
C TYR A 37 7.41 -4.05 -8.49
N MET A 38 6.16 -4.50 -8.53
CA MET A 38 5.77 -5.77 -7.93
C MET A 38 6.40 -6.97 -8.64
N LYS A 39 6.57 -6.90 -9.95
CA LYS A 39 7.31 -7.91 -10.72
C LYS A 39 8.78 -7.96 -10.29
N SER A 40 9.44 -6.81 -10.13
CA SER A 40 10.82 -6.76 -9.64
C SER A 40 10.99 -7.35 -8.25
N VAL A 41 10.03 -7.09 -7.34
CA VAL A 41 10.02 -7.66 -5.99
C VAL A 41 9.91 -9.20 -6.04
N ARG A 42 9.04 -9.74 -6.90
CA ARG A 42 8.91 -11.20 -7.06
C ARG A 42 10.18 -11.82 -7.65
N ARG A 43 10.77 -11.21 -8.69
CA ARG A 43 12.04 -11.69 -9.27
C ARG A 43 13.15 -11.73 -8.23
N ALA A 44 13.31 -10.68 -7.44
CA ALA A 44 14.32 -10.64 -6.39
C ALA A 44 14.08 -11.72 -5.33
N HIS A 45 12.83 -11.96 -4.93
CA HIS A 45 12.50 -13.06 -4.03
C HIS A 45 12.81 -14.44 -4.62
N MET A 46 12.51 -14.66 -5.89
CA MET A 46 12.82 -15.92 -6.59
C MET A 46 14.33 -16.14 -6.72
N ALA A 47 15.10 -15.06 -6.91
CA ALA A 47 16.56 -15.10 -6.97
C ALA A 47 17.24 -15.16 -5.60
N GLY A 48 16.50 -15.05 -4.50
CA GLY A 48 17.06 -14.97 -3.15
C GLY A 48 17.82 -13.68 -2.86
N GLU A 49 17.53 -12.62 -3.61
CA GLU A 49 18.15 -11.32 -3.48
C GLU A 49 17.55 -10.50 -2.32
N GLU A 50 18.37 -9.64 -1.74
CA GLU A 50 17.87 -8.68 -0.75
C GLU A 50 17.06 -7.57 -1.42
N ILE A 51 15.94 -7.25 -0.83
CA ILE A 51 15.05 -6.18 -1.27
C ILE A 51 15.09 -5.07 -0.23
N ASP A 52 15.43 -3.85 -0.63
CA ASP A 52 15.55 -2.70 0.28
C ASP A 52 14.27 -2.47 1.10
N ALA A 53 13.11 -2.57 0.48
CA ALA A 53 11.83 -2.47 1.15
C ALA A 53 11.60 -3.55 2.22
N CYS A 54 12.34 -4.66 2.18
CA CYS A 54 12.24 -5.78 3.10
C CYS A 54 13.30 -5.77 4.22
N GLN A 55 14.26 -4.85 4.18
CA GLN A 55 15.39 -4.81 5.14
C GLN A 55 14.95 -4.75 6.61
N VAL A 56 13.87 -4.05 6.92
CA VAL A 56 13.36 -3.94 8.29
C VAL A 56 12.94 -5.32 8.82
N CYS A 57 12.26 -6.12 8.00
CA CYS A 57 11.90 -7.49 8.35
C CYS A 57 13.13 -8.39 8.45
N ASN A 58 14.05 -8.29 7.50
CA ASN A 58 15.28 -9.09 7.49
C ASN A 58 16.14 -8.83 8.74
N LYS A 59 16.28 -7.58 9.17
CA LYS A 59 17.02 -7.22 10.38
C LYS A 59 16.32 -7.66 11.67
N LYS A 60 15.00 -7.69 11.70
CA LYS A 60 14.21 -8.11 12.87
C LYS A 60 14.05 -9.63 12.98
N LEU A 61 14.18 -10.37 11.87
CA LEU A 61 14.05 -11.82 11.83
C LEU A 61 15.03 -12.57 12.76
N LEU A 62 16.13 -11.92 13.16
CA LEU A 62 17.12 -12.54 14.02
C LEU A 62 16.69 -12.70 15.48
N ASN A 63 15.68 -11.95 15.97
CA ASN A 63 15.36 -11.93 17.40
C ASN A 63 13.87 -11.67 17.78
N THR A 64 12.96 -11.49 16.83
CA THR A 64 11.54 -11.19 17.14
C THR A 64 10.61 -11.74 16.08
N ASP A 65 9.38 -12.08 16.48
CA ASP A 65 8.29 -12.39 15.55
C ASP A 65 8.05 -11.22 14.60
N VAL A 66 8.03 -11.51 13.32
CA VAL A 66 7.75 -10.52 12.27
C VAL A 66 6.53 -10.94 11.47
N TYR A 67 5.84 -9.96 10.92
CA TYR A 67 4.67 -10.22 10.08
C TYR A 67 4.94 -11.19 8.92
N ARG A 68 6.18 -11.25 8.40
CA ARG A 68 6.54 -12.22 7.36
C ARG A 68 6.35 -13.67 7.83
N ASP A 69 6.79 -14.00 9.04
CA ASP A 69 6.65 -15.35 9.58
C ASP A 69 5.19 -15.69 9.86
N TYR A 70 4.44 -14.71 10.38
CA TYR A 70 3.00 -14.85 10.56
C TYR A 70 2.30 -15.17 9.23
N PHE A 71 2.51 -14.36 8.20
CA PHE A 71 1.90 -14.56 6.89
C PHE A 71 2.43 -15.81 6.18
N TRP A 72 3.72 -16.14 6.36
CA TRP A 72 4.27 -17.39 5.86
C TRP A 72 3.53 -18.60 6.46
N ASN A 73 3.39 -18.66 7.77
CA ASN A 73 2.69 -19.74 8.45
C ASN A 73 1.22 -19.82 8.04
N LEU A 74 0.59 -18.70 7.76
CA LEU A 74 -0.80 -18.66 7.34
C LEU A 74 -0.99 -19.14 5.89
N PHE A 75 -0.09 -18.76 4.97
CA PHE A 75 -0.26 -18.98 3.52
C PHE A 75 0.75 -19.93 2.88
N LYS A 76 1.64 -20.58 3.64
CA LYS A 76 2.63 -21.50 3.08
C LYS A 76 2.04 -22.67 2.28
N HIS A 77 0.80 -23.05 2.57
CA HIS A 77 0.08 -24.09 1.82
C HIS A 77 -0.21 -23.68 0.35
N LYS A 78 -0.11 -22.40 0.03
CA LYS A 78 -0.27 -21.88 -1.34
C LYS A 78 1.08 -21.67 -2.07
N TYR A 79 2.19 -22.07 -1.47
CA TYR A 79 3.51 -21.82 -2.01
C TYR A 79 3.70 -22.40 -3.42
N ASP A 80 3.33 -23.65 -3.62
CA ASP A 80 3.49 -24.32 -4.92
C ASP A 80 2.61 -23.67 -5.99
N GLU A 81 1.40 -23.23 -5.63
CA GLU A 81 0.50 -22.48 -6.51
C GLU A 81 1.10 -21.14 -6.92
N VAL A 82 1.68 -20.41 -5.96
CA VAL A 82 2.37 -19.13 -6.22
C VAL A 82 3.52 -19.33 -7.17
N VAL A 83 4.37 -20.33 -6.96
CA VAL A 83 5.51 -20.64 -7.82
C VAL A 83 5.04 -21.01 -9.23
N ALA A 84 4.03 -21.85 -9.35
CA ALA A 84 3.51 -22.29 -10.65
C ALA A 84 2.81 -21.17 -11.44
N SER A 85 2.24 -20.19 -10.75
CA SER A 85 1.50 -19.06 -11.35
C SER A 85 2.36 -17.84 -11.66
N THR A 86 3.64 -17.86 -11.24
CA THR A 86 4.56 -16.73 -11.41
C THR A 86 5.63 -17.07 -12.43
N ASP A 87 5.72 -16.30 -13.50
CA ASP A 87 6.71 -16.51 -14.57
C ASP A 87 8.07 -15.87 -14.25
N GLU A 88 9.04 -16.08 -15.13
CA GLU A 88 10.41 -15.55 -15.03
C GLU A 88 10.49 -14.02 -15.01
N THR A 89 9.47 -13.34 -15.53
CA THR A 89 9.38 -11.87 -15.49
C THR A 89 8.87 -11.35 -14.15
N GLY A 90 8.39 -12.25 -13.28
CA GLY A 90 7.70 -11.92 -12.04
C GLY A 90 6.22 -11.58 -12.23
N TYR A 91 5.66 -11.74 -13.43
CA TYR A 91 4.22 -11.65 -13.65
C TYR A 91 3.54 -12.86 -13.00
N THR A 92 2.38 -12.63 -12.39
CA THR A 92 1.61 -13.72 -11.78
C THR A 92 0.14 -13.63 -12.17
N THR A 93 -0.46 -14.79 -12.40
CA THR A 93 -1.91 -14.94 -12.58
C THR A 93 -2.64 -15.16 -11.25
N MET A 94 -1.89 -15.39 -10.17
CA MET A 94 -2.47 -15.56 -8.84
C MET A 94 -2.97 -14.22 -8.30
N LYS A 95 -4.18 -14.23 -7.77
CA LYS A 95 -4.76 -13.05 -7.10
C LYS A 95 -4.20 -12.91 -5.68
N PRO A 96 -4.20 -11.68 -5.11
CA PRO A 96 -3.85 -11.49 -3.70
C PRO A 96 -4.74 -12.33 -2.79
N VAL A 97 -4.14 -13.00 -1.81
CA VAL A 97 -4.86 -13.89 -0.86
C VAL A 97 -5.12 -13.24 0.48
N SER A 98 -4.59 -12.04 0.71
CA SER A 98 -4.78 -11.28 1.94
C SER A 98 -4.87 -9.80 1.61
N TRP A 99 -5.85 -9.15 2.21
CA TRP A 99 -6.18 -7.77 1.95
C TRP A 99 -6.26 -6.99 3.27
N ASP A 100 -5.61 -5.82 3.32
CA ASP A 100 -5.79 -4.82 4.36
C ASP A 100 -6.42 -3.58 3.71
N TYR A 101 -7.73 -3.44 3.85
CA TYR A 101 -8.49 -2.37 3.22
C TYR A 101 -8.70 -1.19 4.15
N ARG A 102 -8.37 0.01 3.67
CA ARG A 102 -8.58 1.27 4.36
C ARG A 102 -9.14 2.30 3.38
N PHE A 103 -10.45 2.35 3.28
CA PHE A 103 -11.13 3.23 2.33
C PHE A 103 -11.15 4.71 2.73
N SER A 104 -11.02 5.01 4.02
CA SER A 104 -11.06 6.38 4.50
C SER A 104 -10.38 6.53 5.84
N ASN A 105 -10.12 7.77 6.23
CA ASN A 105 -9.67 8.11 7.58
C ASN A 105 -10.82 8.57 8.49
N LEU A 106 -12.08 8.30 8.14
CA LEU A 106 -13.25 8.70 8.93
C LEU A 106 -13.22 8.03 10.29
N CYS A 107 -12.70 8.74 11.29
CA CYS A 107 -12.61 8.30 12.66
C CYS A 107 -12.77 9.52 13.60
N ASN A 108 -13.66 9.41 14.56
CA ASN A 108 -13.90 10.44 15.56
C ASN A 108 -12.98 10.32 16.78
N PHE A 109 -12.12 9.32 16.84
CA PHE A 109 -11.14 9.15 17.92
C PHE A 109 -9.81 9.83 17.59
N LYS A 110 -9.16 10.33 18.65
CA LYS A 110 -7.79 10.88 18.63
C LYS A 110 -6.85 9.95 19.39
N CYS A 111 -6.73 8.71 18.95
CA CYS A 111 -5.82 7.76 19.58
C CYS A 111 -4.36 8.19 19.39
N ARG A 112 -3.55 8.05 20.44
CA ARG A 112 -2.11 8.40 20.40
C ARG A 112 -1.30 7.62 19.37
N MET A 113 -1.82 6.46 18.94
CA MET A 113 -1.18 5.59 17.94
C MET A 113 -1.53 5.97 16.51
N CYS A 114 -2.53 6.82 16.32
CA CYS A 114 -3.00 7.22 15.01
C CYS A 114 -2.52 8.63 14.68
N GLY A 115 -2.16 8.83 13.40
CA GLY A 115 -1.98 10.16 12.83
C GLY A 115 -3.21 10.58 12.03
N ASP A 116 -3.08 11.71 11.40
CA ASP A 116 -4.04 12.30 10.47
C ASP A 116 -4.45 11.39 9.31
N MET A 117 -3.54 10.53 8.86
CA MET A 117 -3.84 9.52 7.83
C MET A 117 -4.92 8.52 8.24
N LEU A 118 -5.04 8.24 9.53
CA LEU A 118 -5.93 7.22 10.07
C LEU A 118 -7.07 7.81 10.91
N SER A 119 -7.12 9.13 11.07
CA SER A 119 -8.15 9.81 11.85
C SER A 119 -8.48 11.18 11.30
N SER A 120 -9.70 11.35 10.86
CA SER A 120 -10.23 12.66 10.41
C SER A 120 -10.28 13.68 11.54
N SER A 121 -10.36 13.25 12.79
CA SER A 121 -10.30 14.17 13.94
C SER A 121 -8.89 14.72 14.16
N TRP A 122 -7.84 13.90 13.95
CA TRP A 122 -6.46 14.39 13.95
C TRP A 122 -6.20 15.31 12.77
N GLU A 123 -6.66 14.94 11.58
CA GLU A 123 -6.54 15.76 10.37
C GLU A 123 -7.18 17.14 10.59
N THR A 124 -8.40 17.20 11.13
CA THR A 124 -9.10 18.45 11.43
C THR A 124 -8.34 19.33 12.41
N GLU A 125 -7.77 18.74 13.47
CA GLU A 125 -6.98 19.47 14.45
C GLU A 125 -5.69 20.03 13.85
N GLN A 126 -4.98 19.24 13.06
CA GLN A 126 -3.75 19.69 12.41
C GLN A 126 -4.01 20.81 11.41
N ARG A 127 -5.11 20.72 10.65
CA ARG A 127 -5.54 21.77 9.72
C ARG A 127 -5.89 23.07 10.46
N SER A 128 -6.65 22.99 11.55
CA SER A 128 -7.06 24.18 12.31
C SER A 128 -5.93 24.87 13.06
N ASN A 129 -4.81 24.18 13.26
CA ASN A 129 -3.61 24.73 13.92
C ASN A 129 -2.47 25.03 12.93
N ASP A 130 -2.74 25.06 11.63
CA ASP A 130 -1.76 25.31 10.56
C ASP A 130 -0.52 24.39 10.64
N MET A 131 -0.70 23.17 11.12
CA MET A 131 0.38 22.18 11.26
C MET A 131 0.69 21.45 9.95
N ILE A 132 -0.15 21.61 8.93
CA ILE A 132 0.00 20.94 7.65
C ILE A 132 0.52 21.95 6.62
N ASN A 133 1.71 21.70 6.12
CA ASN A 133 2.25 22.42 4.98
C ASN A 133 1.90 21.70 3.68
N TYR A 134 0.88 22.18 2.99
CA TYR A 134 0.45 21.62 1.68
C TYR A 134 1.45 21.84 0.56
N SER A 135 2.38 22.78 0.72
CA SER A 135 3.45 22.99 -0.26
C SER A 135 4.56 21.95 -0.13
N ASP A 136 4.58 21.15 0.93
CA ASP A 136 5.50 20.04 1.05
C ASP A 136 4.99 18.87 0.19
N PRO A 137 5.78 18.37 -0.78
CA PRO A 137 5.38 17.25 -1.64
C PRO A 137 4.96 15.98 -0.87
N LYS A 138 5.40 15.86 0.38
CA LYS A 138 4.98 14.73 1.26
C LYS A 138 3.54 14.85 1.74
N ASN A 139 2.98 16.06 1.73
CA ASN A 139 1.65 16.37 2.23
C ASN A 139 0.66 16.71 1.11
N ASN A 140 1.04 16.62 -0.15
CA ASN A 140 0.17 16.98 -1.27
C ASN A 140 -1.12 16.15 -1.33
N TRP A 141 -1.09 14.90 -0.88
CA TRP A 141 -2.26 14.03 -0.76
C TRP A 141 -3.31 14.57 0.22
N MET A 142 -2.94 15.47 1.12
CA MET A 142 -3.84 16.15 2.06
C MET A 142 -4.51 17.40 1.46
N ASP A 143 -4.08 17.83 0.27
CA ASP A 143 -4.77 18.92 -0.43
C ASP A 143 -6.26 18.58 -0.63
N PRO A 144 -7.19 19.49 -0.32
CA PRO A 144 -8.62 19.21 -0.42
C PRO A 144 -9.07 18.72 -1.79
N THR A 145 -8.47 19.21 -2.87
CA THR A 145 -8.79 18.80 -4.24
C THR A 145 -8.32 17.38 -4.50
N VAL A 146 -7.08 17.09 -4.14
CA VAL A 146 -6.50 15.74 -4.27
C VAL A 146 -7.25 14.74 -3.40
N ARG A 147 -7.59 15.11 -2.18
CA ARG A 147 -8.40 14.27 -1.27
C ARG A 147 -9.77 13.93 -1.85
N LYS A 148 -10.42 14.87 -2.50
CA LYS A 148 -11.69 14.62 -3.16
C LYS A 148 -11.52 13.61 -4.29
N GLN A 149 -10.53 13.78 -5.14
CA GLN A 149 -10.23 12.85 -6.24
C GLN A 149 -9.90 11.44 -5.71
N ILE A 150 -9.09 11.34 -4.67
CA ILE A 150 -8.80 10.06 -4.00
C ILE A 150 -10.09 9.40 -3.51
N SER A 151 -10.95 10.15 -2.82
CA SER A 151 -12.21 9.62 -2.29
C SER A 151 -13.16 9.15 -3.39
N GLU A 152 -13.26 9.90 -4.48
CA GLU A 152 -14.07 9.51 -5.64
C GLU A 152 -13.55 8.25 -6.31
N PHE A 153 -12.25 8.13 -6.50
CA PHE A 153 -11.63 6.94 -7.08
C PHE A 153 -11.80 5.71 -6.16
N GLN A 154 -11.57 5.88 -4.87
CA GLN A 154 -11.77 4.79 -3.89
C GLN A 154 -13.20 4.26 -3.92
N SER A 155 -14.19 5.15 -3.93
CA SER A 155 -15.58 4.75 -3.94
C SER A 155 -16.03 4.11 -5.26
N GLN A 156 -15.53 4.59 -6.38
CA GLN A 156 -15.96 4.13 -7.72
C GLN A 156 -15.22 2.87 -8.20
N VAL A 157 -13.96 2.73 -7.83
CA VAL A 157 -13.08 1.68 -8.36
C VAL A 157 -12.65 0.70 -7.28
N VAL A 158 -12.01 1.19 -6.23
CA VAL A 158 -11.37 0.31 -5.22
C VAL A 158 -12.39 -0.49 -4.41
N GLU A 159 -13.50 0.12 -4.02
CA GLU A 159 -14.58 -0.59 -3.32
C GLU A 159 -15.20 -1.67 -4.20
N LYS A 160 -15.32 -1.41 -5.50
CA LYS A 160 -15.83 -2.40 -6.45
C LYS A 160 -14.84 -3.55 -6.63
N GLU A 161 -13.56 -3.26 -6.86
CA GLU A 161 -12.52 -4.30 -6.97
C GLU A 161 -12.46 -5.17 -5.71
N PHE A 162 -12.65 -4.57 -4.55
CA PHE A 162 -12.74 -5.33 -3.29
C PHE A 162 -13.97 -6.23 -3.25
N ALA A 163 -15.13 -5.71 -3.60
CA ALA A 163 -16.35 -6.51 -3.62
C ALA A 163 -16.24 -7.69 -4.59
N ASP A 164 -15.65 -7.45 -5.77
CA ASP A 164 -15.40 -8.48 -6.77
C ASP A 164 -14.41 -9.54 -6.22
N ALA A 165 -13.32 -9.10 -5.60
CA ALA A 165 -12.32 -10.01 -5.00
C ALA A 165 -12.91 -10.87 -3.87
N VAL A 166 -13.81 -10.33 -3.06
CA VAL A 166 -14.52 -11.08 -2.01
C VAL A 166 -15.53 -12.06 -2.59
N ALA A 167 -16.17 -11.71 -3.70
CA ALA A 167 -17.15 -12.60 -4.35
C ALA A 167 -16.49 -13.79 -5.07
N GLU A 168 -15.26 -13.64 -5.50
CA GLU A 168 -14.49 -14.68 -6.20
C GLU A 168 -13.70 -15.61 -5.26
N GLY A 169 -13.47 -15.22 -4.01
CA GLY A 169 -12.67 -15.95 -3.01
C GLY A 169 -13.42 -16.83 -2.12
#